data_855bd65d9c28093d6811b2c3375093c9
#
_entry.id   855bd65d9c28093d6811b2c3375093c9
#
_cell.length_a   1.000
_cell.length_b   1.000
_cell.length_c   1.000
_cell.angle_alpha   90.00
_cell.angle_beta   90.00
_cell.angle_gamma   90.00
#
_symmetry.space_group_name_H-M   'P 1'
#
loop_
_entity.id
_entity.type
_entity.pdbx_description
1 polymer ?
#
loop_
_entity_poly.entity_id
_entity_poly.type
_entity_poly.pdbx_seq_one_letter_code
_entity_poly.pdbx_strand_id
1 'polypeptide(L)'
;MQRRHALYLAFAATLVALPASSQQNKNPPTNLYIDVLTHNMAGMPDMGGMMGGLGGFMARRMGGADTGKPTYPTTRAGGMTGQYLDIALHNSLKPGIEAADQIPGGLKLGKSLTLIPIDPTKPTQGSTPPGRIPDVTVKITEYWGCGASVRKGQPKVASFTIKGGNKSIDPNNPMGSMQGVDFQQSGSLSKTIPVQDRDIDLKPGWVYWPNRKHGKQVPNGARLAGDHRITGDGIPASMQFQVQETADFMPKLALRTQGEMTDAIGLNWPTVERARGYHITGMHMQVLGENSYAMTLWSSAEVPGAGQDLHTNLSAGQLDKWLKQKVLLASTATSCTIPKGIFAGTSNVEGQQATMPGMLSMTAYGPESWITYPPKPADPKLPWNPEWSVRLRARSSASAILGLDFGGMQQMESEEGEGQQQQQQKKPGMKGLLKGILGG
;
A
#
# COMPACT_ATOMS: atom_id res chain seq x y z
N MET A 1 -1.17 45.37 -88.60
CA MET A 1 -2.07 45.20 -87.44
C MET A 1 -1.41 44.23 -86.45
N GLN A 2 -0.72 44.76 -85.41
CA GLN A 2 -0.04 43.95 -84.42
C GLN A 2 -0.78 44.07 -83.12
N ARG A 3 -1.27 42.93 -82.61
CA ARG A 3 -1.89 42.84 -81.26
C ARG A 3 -0.78 42.53 -80.24
N ARG A 4 -0.60 43.44 -79.26
CA ARG A 4 0.28 43.24 -78.11
C ARG A 4 -0.52 42.52 -77.04
N HIS A 5 -0.06 41.34 -76.62
CA HIS A 5 -0.55 40.65 -75.40
C HIS A 5 0.29 41.08 -74.18
N ALA A 6 -0.36 41.66 -73.25
CA ALA A 6 0.23 41.96 -71.90
C ALA A 6 0.08 40.72 -71.00
N LEU A 7 1.20 40.20 -70.55
CA LEU A 7 1.26 39.13 -69.51
C LEU A 7 1.20 39.73 -68.13
N TYR A 8 0.14 39.43 -67.35
CA TYR A 8 0.08 39.72 -65.91
C TYR A 8 0.68 38.54 -65.17
N LEU A 9 1.83 38.74 -64.51
CA LEU A 9 2.41 37.83 -63.52
C LEU A 9 1.73 38.04 -62.19
N ALA A 10 0.89 37.10 -61.77
CA ALA A 10 0.34 37.04 -60.42
C ALA A 10 1.35 36.36 -59.50
N PHE A 11 1.91 37.15 -58.55
CA PHE A 11 2.72 36.62 -57.48
C PHE A 11 1.79 36.00 -56.40
N ALA A 12 1.71 34.68 -56.39
CA ALA A 12 1.05 33.97 -55.27
C ALA A 12 2.03 33.88 -54.08
N ALA A 13 1.79 34.70 -53.03
CA ALA A 13 2.48 34.60 -51.76
C ALA A 13 1.97 33.35 -51.03
N THR A 14 2.71 32.27 -51.08
CA THR A 14 2.49 31.08 -50.21
C THR A 14 2.86 31.43 -48.79
N LEU A 15 1.88 31.68 -47.93
CA LEU A 15 2.03 31.67 -46.49
C LEU A 15 2.39 30.24 -46.05
N VAL A 16 3.65 29.99 -45.78
CA VAL A 16 4.09 28.78 -45.05
C VAL A 16 3.62 28.94 -43.62
N ALA A 17 2.52 28.28 -43.29
CA ALA A 17 2.10 28.10 -41.90
C ALA A 17 3.15 27.20 -41.21
N LEU A 18 4.01 27.80 -40.39
CA LEU A 18 4.87 27.04 -39.48
C LEU A 18 3.97 26.16 -38.60
N PRO A 19 4.25 24.86 -38.47
CA PRO A 19 3.48 24.02 -37.58
C PRO A 19 3.63 24.60 -36.18
N ALA A 20 2.50 24.91 -35.51
CA ALA A 20 2.46 25.21 -34.10
C ALA A 20 3.10 24.00 -33.39
N SER A 21 4.33 24.20 -32.89
CA SER A 21 4.98 23.18 -32.09
C SER A 21 4.05 22.86 -30.94
N SER A 22 3.49 21.66 -30.94
CA SER A 22 2.76 21.12 -29.81
C SER A 22 3.66 21.25 -28.59
N GLN A 23 3.26 22.07 -27.62
CA GLN A 23 3.97 22.22 -26.36
C GLN A 23 4.05 20.85 -25.70
N GLN A 24 5.17 20.19 -25.81
CA GLN A 24 5.50 19.06 -24.96
C GLN A 24 5.49 19.59 -23.53
N ASN A 25 4.56 19.09 -22.71
CA ASN A 25 4.64 19.21 -21.26
C ASN A 25 5.95 18.58 -20.82
N LYS A 26 7.02 19.37 -20.74
CA LYS A 26 8.30 18.90 -20.21
C LYS A 26 8.10 18.64 -18.73
N ASN A 27 8.33 17.41 -18.30
CA ASN A 27 8.42 17.11 -16.88
C ASN A 27 9.51 18.01 -16.28
N PRO A 28 9.25 18.67 -15.13
CA PRO A 28 10.26 19.50 -14.50
C PRO A 28 11.50 18.68 -14.16
N PRO A 29 12.70 19.30 -14.17
CA PRO A 29 13.95 18.60 -13.83
C PRO A 29 13.97 18.08 -12.40
N THR A 30 13.26 18.74 -11.47
CA THR A 30 13.20 18.35 -10.06
C THR A 30 11.77 17.98 -9.68
N ASN A 31 11.58 16.73 -9.21
CA ASN A 31 10.28 16.21 -8.83
C ASN A 31 10.34 15.61 -7.43
N LEU A 32 9.47 16.10 -6.55
CA LEU A 32 9.29 15.60 -5.18
C LEU A 32 7.95 14.89 -5.07
N TYR A 33 7.95 13.76 -4.40
CA TYR A 33 6.78 12.93 -4.12
C TYR A 33 6.67 12.72 -2.62
N ILE A 34 5.55 13.11 -2.04
CA ILE A 34 5.25 12.98 -0.62
C ILE A 34 3.99 12.15 -0.48
N ASP A 35 4.09 10.99 0.11
CA ASP A 35 2.98 10.11 0.40
C ASP A 35 2.81 9.98 1.91
N VAL A 36 1.60 10.21 2.44
CA VAL A 36 1.28 10.07 3.85
C VAL A 36 0.18 9.02 4.07
N LEU A 37 0.33 8.26 5.15
CA LEU A 37 -0.61 7.23 5.58
C LEU A 37 -0.91 7.37 7.06
N THR A 38 -2.18 7.34 7.43
CA THR A 38 -2.62 7.06 8.80
C THR A 38 -3.12 5.61 8.85
N HIS A 39 -2.45 4.74 9.59
CA HIS A 39 -2.84 3.33 9.73
C HIS A 39 -3.43 3.03 11.09
N ASN A 40 -4.41 2.14 11.13
CA ASN A 40 -5.08 1.69 12.35
C ASN A 40 -5.22 0.16 12.36
N MET A 41 -4.99 -0.46 13.53
CA MET A 41 -5.30 -1.87 13.77
C MET A 41 -6.66 -1.95 14.47
N ALA A 42 -7.67 -2.44 13.75
CA ALA A 42 -9.02 -2.56 14.30
C ALA A 42 -9.08 -3.62 15.42
N GLY A 43 -9.81 -3.30 16.49
CA GLY A 43 -9.93 -4.20 17.64
C GLY A 43 -8.76 -4.14 18.64
N MET A 44 -7.66 -3.48 18.30
CA MET A 44 -6.57 -3.26 19.23
C MET A 44 -6.70 -1.90 19.91
N PRO A 45 -6.56 -1.82 21.25
CA PRO A 45 -6.51 -0.53 21.93
C PRO A 45 -5.29 0.28 21.48
N ASP A 46 -5.44 1.60 21.47
CA ASP A 46 -4.37 2.55 21.11
C ASP A 46 -3.32 2.58 22.25
N MET A 47 -2.50 1.56 22.33
CA MET A 47 -1.49 1.37 23.38
C MET A 47 -0.24 2.22 23.16
N GLY A 48 -0.40 3.46 22.67
CA GLY A 48 0.62 4.45 22.36
C GLY A 48 2.05 4.10 22.83
N GLY A 49 2.96 3.89 21.91
CA GLY A 49 4.41 3.72 22.19
C GLY A 49 4.83 2.44 22.91
N MET A 50 3.98 1.84 23.74
CA MET A 50 4.32 0.65 24.55
C MET A 50 4.37 -0.64 23.72
N MET A 51 3.66 -0.69 22.59
CA MET A 51 3.71 -1.80 21.62
C MET A 51 4.91 -1.77 20.66
N GLY A 52 5.76 -0.76 20.70
CA GLY A 52 7.01 -0.75 19.93
C GLY A 52 7.88 -1.98 20.17
N GLY A 53 7.87 -2.50 21.41
CA GLY A 53 8.54 -3.75 21.78
C GLY A 53 7.87 -5.00 21.19
N LEU A 54 6.54 -5.10 21.26
CA LEU A 54 5.81 -6.26 20.74
C LEU A 54 5.74 -6.25 19.22
N GLY A 55 5.53 -5.07 18.61
CA GLY A 55 5.56 -4.92 17.15
C GLY A 55 6.94 -5.21 16.54
N GLY A 56 8.01 -4.76 17.22
CA GLY A 56 9.39 -5.11 16.87
C GLY A 56 9.67 -6.61 17.04
N PHE A 57 9.15 -7.23 18.08
CA PHE A 57 9.25 -8.67 18.29
C PHE A 57 8.51 -9.47 17.21
N MET A 58 7.29 -9.07 16.86
CA MET A 58 6.50 -9.70 15.79
C MET A 58 7.16 -9.50 14.41
N ALA A 59 7.64 -8.30 14.11
CA ALA A 59 8.35 -8.01 12.87
C ALA A 59 9.65 -8.83 12.73
N ARG A 60 10.42 -8.98 13.80
CA ARG A 60 11.61 -9.84 13.85
C ARG A 60 11.27 -11.30 13.58
N ARG A 61 10.16 -11.78 14.12
CA ARG A 61 9.74 -13.18 13.99
C ARG A 61 9.15 -13.49 12.61
N MET A 62 8.62 -12.49 11.90
CA MET A 62 8.13 -12.59 10.52
C MET A 62 9.22 -12.35 9.45
N GLY A 63 10.51 -12.39 9.84
CA GLY A 63 11.63 -12.26 8.90
C GLY A 63 11.95 -10.82 8.49
N GLY A 64 11.42 -9.83 9.19
CA GLY A 64 11.75 -8.41 8.96
C GLY A 64 13.16 -8.10 9.45
N ALA A 65 14.01 -7.58 8.56
CA ALA A 65 15.38 -7.23 8.88
C ALA A 65 15.47 -6.10 9.90
N ASP A 66 16.26 -6.33 10.88
CA ASP A 66 16.43 -5.57 12.11
C ASP A 66 17.34 -4.34 11.95
N THR A 67 16.76 -3.17 11.85
CA THR A 67 17.49 -1.96 12.28
C THR A 67 16.73 -1.13 13.31
N GLY A 68 15.50 -1.52 13.68
CA GLY A 68 14.64 -0.73 14.55
C GLY A 68 14.22 0.64 13.97
N LYS A 69 14.75 1.04 12.81
CA LYS A 69 14.47 2.30 12.14
C LYS A 69 13.60 2.08 10.91
N PRO A 70 12.55 2.89 10.69
CA PRO A 70 11.76 2.81 9.48
C PRO A 70 12.62 3.16 8.26
N THR A 71 12.40 2.45 7.15
CA THR A 71 13.04 2.70 5.87
C THR A 71 11.99 2.72 4.76
N TYR A 72 12.20 3.61 3.79
CA TYR A 72 11.34 3.73 2.60
C TYR A 72 11.19 2.36 1.88
N PRO A 73 9.99 2.00 1.46
CA PRO A 73 8.71 2.69 1.59
C PRO A 73 7.91 2.21 2.82
N THR A 74 7.58 3.12 3.73
CA THR A 74 6.81 2.80 4.96
C THR A 74 5.30 2.86 4.76
N THR A 75 4.83 3.72 3.86
CA THR A 75 3.40 3.91 3.61
C THR A 75 2.74 2.71 2.92
N ARG A 76 3.50 1.82 2.28
CA ARG A 76 2.95 0.67 1.57
C ARG A 76 2.39 -0.41 2.49
N ALA A 77 3.05 -0.65 3.61
CA ALA A 77 2.78 -1.81 4.44
C ALA A 77 1.87 -1.53 5.65
N GLY A 78 1.88 -0.30 6.19
CA GLY A 78 1.09 0.09 7.35
C GLY A 78 1.13 -0.97 8.47
N GLY A 79 2.29 -1.23 9.08
CA GLY A 79 2.43 -2.38 9.99
C GLY A 79 1.66 -2.24 11.31
N MET A 80 1.87 -1.18 12.04
CA MET A 80 1.26 -0.89 13.35
C MET A 80 0.41 0.38 13.27
N THR A 81 -0.49 0.57 14.23
CA THR A 81 -1.23 1.84 14.36
C THR A 81 -0.27 3.01 14.45
N GLY A 82 -0.43 4.00 13.58
CA GLY A 82 0.44 5.18 13.54
C GLY A 82 0.33 5.99 12.26
N GLN A 83 1.17 7.02 12.17
CA GLN A 83 1.33 7.86 11.00
C GLN A 83 2.64 7.49 10.30
N TYR A 84 2.61 7.50 8.98
CA TYR A 84 3.72 7.12 8.10
C TYR A 84 3.91 8.17 7.02
N LEU A 85 5.14 8.46 6.69
CA LEU A 85 5.54 9.45 5.70
C LEU A 85 6.63 8.86 4.82
N ASP A 86 6.44 8.95 3.52
CA ASP A 86 7.45 8.60 2.53
C ASP A 86 7.73 9.82 1.65
N ILE A 87 8.98 10.12 1.45
CA ILE A 87 9.45 11.18 0.56
C ILE A 87 10.41 10.57 -0.45
N ALA A 88 10.18 10.83 -1.74
CA ALA A 88 11.06 10.46 -2.84
C ALA A 88 11.35 11.70 -3.69
N LEU A 89 12.63 11.99 -3.95
CA LEU A 89 13.05 13.11 -4.77
C LEU A 89 13.88 12.60 -5.95
N HIS A 90 13.55 13.10 -7.12
CA HIS A 90 14.32 12.92 -8.33
C HIS A 90 14.77 14.30 -8.89
N ASN A 91 16.07 14.49 -9.03
CA ASN A 91 16.65 15.62 -9.72
C ASN A 91 17.41 15.14 -10.94
N SER A 92 16.90 15.39 -12.14
CA SER A 92 17.52 14.94 -13.39
C SER A 92 18.82 15.69 -13.73
N LEU A 93 19.05 16.87 -13.12
CA LEU A 93 20.27 17.65 -13.32
C LEU A 93 21.43 17.08 -12.50
N LYS A 94 21.14 16.53 -11.31
CA LYS A 94 22.13 15.89 -10.43
C LYS A 94 21.50 14.65 -9.76
N PRO A 95 21.39 13.53 -10.48
CA PRO A 95 20.75 12.32 -9.97
C PRO A 95 21.49 11.73 -8.76
N GLY A 96 20.73 11.34 -7.72
CA GLY A 96 21.25 10.65 -6.55
C GLY A 96 22.05 11.51 -5.57
N ILE A 97 22.10 12.82 -5.77
CA ILE A 97 22.73 13.74 -4.81
C ILE A 97 21.83 13.91 -3.59
N GLU A 98 22.45 13.82 -2.40
CA GLU A 98 21.77 14.04 -1.11
C GLU A 98 21.07 15.40 -1.06
N ALA A 99 19.87 15.40 -0.49
CA ALA A 99 19.05 16.59 -0.31
C ALA A 99 18.46 16.61 1.10
N ALA A 100 17.96 17.77 1.53
CA ALA A 100 17.27 17.91 2.79
C ALA A 100 15.95 18.66 2.61
N ASP A 101 14.88 18.16 3.24
CA ASP A 101 13.62 18.87 3.40
C ASP A 101 13.61 19.57 4.75
N GLN A 102 13.62 20.90 4.76
CA GLN A 102 13.37 21.72 5.95
C GLN A 102 11.86 21.71 6.20
N ILE A 103 11.45 21.13 7.32
CA ILE A 103 10.06 20.75 7.61
C ILE A 103 9.41 21.66 8.65
N PRO A 104 8.05 21.79 8.63
CA PRO A 104 7.33 22.52 9.65
C PRO A 104 7.44 21.83 11.02
N GLY A 105 7.44 22.62 12.10
CA GLY A 105 7.52 22.10 13.47
C GLY A 105 6.38 21.14 13.85
N GLY A 106 5.23 21.26 13.19
CA GLY A 106 4.07 20.38 13.36
C GLY A 106 4.36 18.91 13.03
N LEU A 107 5.33 18.64 12.15
CA LEU A 107 5.73 17.27 11.79
C LEU A 107 6.47 16.54 12.93
N LYS A 108 7.00 17.26 13.93
CA LYS A 108 7.64 16.71 15.15
C LYS A 108 8.85 15.80 14.89
N LEU A 109 9.48 15.89 13.72
CA LEU A 109 10.62 15.05 13.32
C LEU A 109 11.97 15.81 13.41
N GLY A 110 11.96 17.03 13.95
CA GLY A 110 13.10 17.92 14.06
C GLY A 110 13.00 19.10 13.09
N LYS A 111 14.13 19.62 12.62
CA LYS A 111 14.16 20.78 11.72
C LYS A 111 14.20 20.40 10.24
N SER A 112 14.76 19.22 9.94
CA SER A 112 14.89 18.75 8.56
C SER A 112 14.95 17.23 8.46
N LEU A 113 14.60 16.70 7.29
CA LEU A 113 14.70 15.30 6.91
C LEU A 113 15.77 15.16 5.82
N THR A 114 16.77 14.33 6.04
CA THR A 114 17.84 14.08 5.07
C THR A 114 17.46 12.93 4.15
N LEU A 115 17.38 13.23 2.84
CA LEU A 115 17.10 12.30 1.79
C LEU A 115 18.41 11.80 1.19
N ILE A 116 18.59 10.47 1.15
CA ILE A 116 19.80 9.86 0.59
C ILE A 116 19.44 8.76 -0.42
N PRO A 117 20.36 8.38 -1.32
CA PRO A 117 20.17 7.22 -2.18
C PRO A 117 20.00 5.95 -1.34
N ILE A 118 19.10 5.08 -1.78
CA ILE A 118 18.94 3.71 -1.25
C ILE A 118 19.35 2.76 -2.37
N ASP A 119 20.31 1.91 -2.08
CA ASP A 119 20.75 0.87 -3.01
C ASP A 119 19.75 -0.30 -2.99
N PRO A 120 18.97 -0.50 -4.06
CA PRO A 120 18.00 -1.59 -4.11
C PRO A 120 18.64 -2.98 -4.23
N THR A 121 19.95 -3.05 -4.56
CA THR A 121 20.66 -4.30 -4.82
C THR A 121 21.33 -4.88 -3.57
N LYS A 122 21.42 -4.11 -2.48
CA LYS A 122 21.96 -4.63 -1.22
C LYS A 122 20.89 -5.44 -0.49
N PRO A 123 20.98 -6.78 -0.49
CA PRO A 123 20.03 -7.61 0.24
C PRO A 123 20.11 -7.28 1.73
N THR A 124 18.94 -7.18 2.34
CA THR A 124 18.81 -7.26 3.79
C THR A 124 19.27 -8.68 4.17
N GLN A 125 20.37 -8.81 4.94
CA GLN A 125 20.96 -10.10 5.29
C GLN A 125 19.92 -11.07 5.84
N GLY A 126 19.84 -12.24 5.24
CA GLY A 126 19.01 -13.37 5.60
C GLY A 126 19.00 -14.39 4.48
N SER A 127 20.16 -14.93 4.10
CA SER A 127 20.20 -16.10 3.21
C SER A 127 19.87 -17.35 4.02
N THR A 128 18.72 -17.95 3.75
CA THR A 128 18.47 -19.33 4.18
C THR A 128 19.43 -20.25 3.44
N PRO A 129 20.07 -21.23 4.12
CA PRO A 129 20.93 -22.19 3.44
C PRO A 129 20.21 -22.87 2.28
N PRO A 130 20.88 -23.22 1.19
CA PRO A 130 20.27 -23.93 0.09
C PRO A 130 19.74 -25.28 0.59
N GLY A 131 18.43 -25.44 0.55
CA GLY A 131 17.73 -26.66 0.86
C GLY A 131 16.90 -27.11 -0.34
N ARG A 132 16.54 -28.40 -0.38
CA ARG A 132 15.59 -28.88 -1.37
C ARG A 132 14.21 -28.28 -1.03
N ILE A 133 13.65 -27.49 -1.94
CA ILE A 133 12.29 -26.97 -1.82
C ILE A 133 11.34 -28.09 -2.19
N PRO A 134 10.37 -28.46 -1.32
CA PRO A 134 9.35 -29.45 -1.68
C PRO A 134 8.40 -28.89 -2.76
N ASP A 135 7.68 -29.78 -3.43
CA ASP A 135 6.55 -29.36 -4.27
C ASP A 135 5.48 -28.74 -3.37
N VAL A 136 5.00 -27.56 -3.73
CA VAL A 136 3.99 -26.83 -2.96
C VAL A 136 2.75 -26.65 -3.82
N THR A 137 1.58 -27.03 -3.30
CA THR A 137 0.29 -26.82 -3.96
C THR A 137 -0.51 -25.76 -3.23
N VAL A 138 -0.97 -24.74 -3.97
CA VAL A 138 -1.82 -23.68 -3.45
C VAL A 138 -3.10 -23.60 -4.26
N LYS A 139 -4.25 -23.82 -3.61
CA LYS A 139 -5.57 -23.58 -4.19
C LYS A 139 -6.02 -22.19 -3.83
N ILE A 140 -6.28 -21.33 -4.81
CA ILE A 140 -6.79 -19.97 -4.59
C ILE A 140 -8.26 -19.92 -4.99
N THR A 141 -9.09 -19.39 -4.11
CA THR A 141 -10.53 -19.17 -4.31
C THR A 141 -10.82 -17.69 -4.19
N GLU A 142 -11.36 -17.07 -5.25
CA GLU A 142 -11.57 -15.62 -5.34
C GLU A 142 -13.07 -15.29 -5.29
N TYR A 143 -13.43 -14.40 -4.37
CA TYR A 143 -14.76 -13.81 -4.20
C TYR A 143 -14.71 -12.30 -4.31
N TRP A 144 -15.86 -11.66 -4.61
CA TRP A 144 -15.96 -10.20 -4.69
C TRP A 144 -17.36 -9.69 -4.38
N GLY A 145 -17.45 -8.41 -4.00
CA GLY A 145 -18.69 -7.70 -3.72
C GLY A 145 -19.15 -7.80 -2.27
N CYS A 146 -19.83 -6.75 -1.82
CA CYS A 146 -20.51 -6.70 -0.53
C CYS A 146 -21.86 -7.40 -0.61
N GLY A 147 -22.23 -8.19 0.40
CA GLY A 147 -23.52 -8.86 0.50
C GLY A 147 -23.48 -10.04 1.45
N ALA A 148 -24.63 -10.41 2.04
CA ALA A 148 -24.71 -11.52 2.99
C ALA A 148 -24.51 -12.91 2.33
N SER A 149 -24.68 -13.00 1.01
CA SER A 149 -24.58 -14.24 0.25
C SER A 149 -23.63 -14.10 -0.94
N VAL A 150 -22.98 -15.20 -1.31
CA VAL A 150 -22.15 -15.27 -2.52
C VAL A 150 -23.02 -15.07 -3.76
N ARG A 151 -22.57 -14.21 -4.66
CA ARG A 151 -23.30 -13.85 -5.88
C ARG A 151 -23.13 -14.91 -6.98
N LYS A 152 -24.04 -14.93 -7.94
CA LYS A 152 -23.95 -15.80 -9.12
C LYS A 152 -22.65 -15.57 -9.89
N GLY A 153 -22.02 -16.65 -10.34
CA GLY A 153 -20.74 -16.60 -11.08
C GLY A 153 -19.48 -16.61 -10.21
N GLN A 154 -19.63 -16.74 -8.90
CA GLN A 154 -18.56 -16.90 -7.93
C GLN A 154 -18.59 -18.29 -7.29
N PRO A 155 -17.45 -18.77 -6.78
CA PRO A 155 -16.10 -18.19 -6.87
C PRO A 155 -15.40 -18.43 -8.22
N LYS A 156 -14.27 -17.72 -8.45
CA LYS A 156 -13.22 -18.17 -9.38
C LYS A 156 -12.23 -19.02 -8.60
N VAL A 157 -11.75 -20.10 -9.21
CA VAL A 157 -10.85 -21.03 -8.53
C VAL A 157 -9.69 -21.37 -9.46
N ALA A 158 -8.48 -21.32 -8.92
CA ALA A 158 -7.30 -21.86 -9.57
C ALA A 158 -6.43 -22.62 -8.57
N SER A 159 -5.76 -23.66 -9.02
CA SER A 159 -4.75 -24.37 -8.24
C SER A 159 -3.40 -24.22 -8.93
N PHE A 160 -2.39 -23.95 -8.14
CA PHE A 160 -1.01 -23.76 -8.58
C PHE A 160 -0.16 -24.82 -7.90
N THR A 161 0.60 -25.58 -8.67
CA THR A 161 1.63 -26.45 -8.14
C THR A 161 2.99 -25.91 -8.54
N ILE A 162 3.75 -25.54 -7.53
CA ILE A 162 5.13 -25.08 -7.66
C ILE A 162 5.99 -26.31 -7.52
N LYS A 163 6.70 -26.71 -8.59
CA LYS A 163 7.63 -27.81 -8.54
C LYS A 163 8.89 -27.37 -7.82
N GLY A 164 9.16 -27.99 -6.71
CA GLY A 164 10.36 -27.77 -5.93
C GLY A 164 11.62 -28.23 -6.67
N GLY A 165 12.76 -28.05 -6.06
CA GLY A 165 14.06 -28.43 -6.63
C GLY A 165 15.22 -27.95 -5.76
N ASN A 166 16.43 -28.13 -6.24
CA ASN A 166 17.65 -27.68 -5.55
C ASN A 166 17.90 -26.17 -5.74
N LYS A 167 16.85 -25.34 -5.57
CA LYS A 167 16.94 -23.88 -5.67
C LYS A 167 16.80 -23.28 -4.28
N SER A 168 17.60 -22.26 -3.98
CA SER A 168 17.43 -21.44 -2.78
C SER A 168 16.38 -20.38 -3.01
N ILE A 169 15.43 -20.21 -2.08
CA ILE A 169 14.55 -19.05 -2.07
C ILE A 169 15.30 -17.93 -1.34
N ASP A 170 15.47 -16.79 -2.00
CA ASP A 170 15.88 -15.56 -1.33
C ASP A 170 14.68 -15.03 -0.52
N PRO A 171 14.70 -15.05 0.82
CA PRO A 171 13.59 -14.58 1.64
C PRO A 171 13.30 -13.08 1.45
N ASN A 172 14.24 -12.32 0.89
CA ASN A 172 14.07 -10.90 0.58
C ASN A 172 13.51 -10.65 -0.82
N ASN A 173 13.57 -11.66 -1.70
CA ASN A 173 12.99 -11.61 -3.05
C ASN A 173 12.38 -12.97 -3.44
N PRO A 174 11.34 -13.42 -2.74
CA PRO A 174 10.72 -14.73 -3.02
C PRO A 174 10.17 -14.81 -4.44
N MET A 175 9.62 -13.71 -4.99
CA MET A 175 9.12 -13.68 -6.37
C MET A 175 10.25 -13.76 -7.40
N GLY A 176 11.39 -13.14 -7.16
CA GLY A 176 12.58 -13.26 -8.03
C GLY A 176 13.17 -14.66 -7.99
N SER A 177 13.14 -15.32 -6.83
CA SER A 177 13.60 -16.69 -6.66
C SER A 177 12.72 -17.72 -7.38
N MET A 178 11.48 -17.36 -7.70
CA MET A 178 10.54 -18.17 -8.47
C MET A 178 10.79 -18.12 -9.98
N GLN A 179 11.69 -17.28 -10.47
CA GLN A 179 12.05 -17.28 -11.91
C GLN A 179 12.67 -18.61 -12.30
N GLY A 180 12.06 -19.28 -13.30
CA GLY A 180 12.50 -20.60 -13.81
C GLY A 180 12.10 -21.78 -12.89
N VAL A 181 11.11 -21.62 -12.03
CA VAL A 181 10.42 -22.71 -11.36
C VAL A 181 9.28 -23.20 -12.24
N ASP A 182 9.12 -24.51 -12.40
CA ASP A 182 8.00 -25.07 -13.15
C ASP A 182 6.69 -24.82 -12.41
N PHE A 183 5.80 -24.11 -13.10
CA PHE A 183 4.47 -23.77 -12.62
C PHE A 183 3.42 -24.60 -13.36
N GLN A 184 2.66 -25.38 -12.63
CA GLN A 184 1.46 -26.01 -13.18
C GLN A 184 0.24 -25.29 -12.64
N GLN A 185 -0.63 -24.81 -13.53
CA GLN A 185 -1.88 -24.14 -13.17
C GLN A 185 -3.07 -24.93 -13.72
N SER A 186 -4.07 -25.14 -12.88
CA SER A 186 -5.39 -25.60 -13.27
C SER A 186 -6.46 -24.61 -12.83
N GLY A 187 -7.50 -24.40 -13.64
CA GLY A 187 -8.50 -23.37 -13.42
C GLY A 187 -8.01 -21.96 -13.76
N SER A 188 -8.77 -20.95 -13.40
CA SER A 188 -8.43 -19.56 -13.68
C SER A 188 -8.99 -18.61 -12.63
N LEU A 189 -8.17 -17.64 -12.25
CA LEU A 189 -8.59 -16.47 -11.47
C LEU A 189 -9.03 -15.35 -12.41
N SER A 190 -9.62 -14.33 -11.82
CA SER A 190 -9.94 -13.11 -12.57
C SER A 190 -8.69 -12.38 -13.00
N LYS A 191 -8.78 -11.69 -14.14
CA LYS A 191 -7.69 -10.81 -14.57
C LYS A 191 -7.54 -9.67 -13.56
N THR A 192 -6.36 -9.50 -13.01
CA THR A 192 -6.05 -8.43 -12.06
C THR A 192 -6.28 -7.06 -12.69
N ILE A 193 -6.91 -6.15 -11.94
CA ILE A 193 -7.06 -4.76 -12.32
C ILE A 193 -5.70 -4.07 -12.11
N PRO A 194 -5.03 -3.61 -13.18
CA PRO A 194 -3.69 -3.03 -13.06
C PRO A 194 -3.76 -1.62 -12.45
N VAL A 195 -2.91 -1.36 -11.46
CA VAL A 195 -2.72 -0.04 -10.89
C VAL A 195 -1.63 0.71 -11.66
N GLN A 196 -1.99 1.90 -12.16
CA GLN A 196 -1.06 2.85 -12.78
C GLN A 196 -0.72 3.94 -11.76
N ASP A 197 0.43 4.62 -11.94
CA ASP A 197 0.88 5.74 -11.08
C ASP A 197 0.84 5.43 -9.58
N ARG A 198 1.13 4.18 -9.25
CA ARG A 198 1.24 3.75 -7.87
C ARG A 198 2.43 4.40 -7.16
N ASP A 199 2.73 3.95 -5.97
CA ASP A 199 3.83 4.44 -5.15
C ASP A 199 5.17 4.40 -5.88
N ILE A 200 6.04 5.37 -5.60
CA ILE A 200 7.36 5.44 -6.22
C ILE A 200 8.24 4.30 -5.71
N ASP A 201 8.69 3.44 -6.61
CA ASP A 201 9.62 2.36 -6.30
C ASP A 201 11.05 2.88 -6.12
N LEU A 202 11.90 2.11 -5.44
CA LEU A 202 13.33 2.41 -5.37
C LEU A 202 13.95 2.35 -6.77
N LYS A 203 14.65 3.42 -7.14
CA LYS A 203 15.29 3.57 -8.45
C LYS A 203 16.67 4.21 -8.31
N PRO A 204 17.64 3.86 -9.14
CA PRO A 204 18.90 4.58 -9.23
C PRO A 204 18.68 6.07 -9.56
N GLY A 205 19.48 6.94 -8.98
CA GLY A 205 19.41 8.40 -9.21
C GLY A 205 18.32 9.11 -8.41
N TRP A 206 17.59 8.40 -7.55
CA TRP A 206 16.61 8.97 -6.62
C TRP A 206 17.16 9.01 -5.20
N VAL A 207 16.63 9.90 -4.37
CA VAL A 207 16.91 9.97 -2.93
C VAL A 207 15.62 9.90 -2.13
N TYR A 208 15.68 9.29 -0.93
CA TYR A 208 14.50 8.90 -0.18
C TYR A 208 14.60 9.20 1.31
N TRP A 209 13.46 9.46 1.93
CA TRP A 209 13.24 9.42 3.36
C TRP A 209 11.94 8.63 3.64
N PRO A 210 11.84 7.82 4.72
CA PRO A 210 12.89 7.48 5.69
C PRO A 210 13.97 6.56 5.11
N ASN A 211 15.14 6.55 5.73
CA ASN A 211 16.25 5.73 5.31
C ASN A 211 17.05 5.22 6.52
N ARG A 212 17.93 4.24 6.32
CA ARG A 212 18.67 3.59 7.43
C ARG A 212 19.45 4.54 8.32
N LYS A 213 19.99 5.63 7.78
CA LYS A 213 20.75 6.62 8.56
C LYS A 213 19.81 7.57 9.32
N HIS A 214 18.76 8.04 8.69
CA HIS A 214 17.91 9.15 9.15
C HIS A 214 16.44 8.77 9.34
N GLY A 215 16.11 7.46 9.32
CA GLY A 215 14.75 6.99 9.55
C GLY A 215 14.30 7.24 10.97
N LYS A 216 13.11 7.84 11.13
CA LYS A 216 12.42 8.07 12.40
C LYS A 216 10.96 7.71 12.24
N GLN A 217 10.36 7.13 13.28
CA GLN A 217 8.90 6.93 13.33
C GLN A 217 8.21 8.29 13.41
N VAL A 218 7.20 8.50 12.59
CA VAL A 218 6.36 9.70 12.65
C VAL A 218 5.57 9.68 13.96
N PRO A 219 5.68 10.72 14.80
CA PRO A 219 4.94 10.76 16.06
C PRO A 219 3.42 10.87 15.84
N ASN A 220 2.64 10.32 16.75
CA ASN A 220 1.18 10.50 16.71
C ASN A 220 0.81 11.99 16.81
N GLY A 221 -0.17 12.38 15.98
CA GLY A 221 -0.61 13.77 15.88
C GLY A 221 0.44 14.69 15.25
N ALA A 222 1.37 14.14 14.47
CA ALA A 222 2.20 14.92 13.56
C ALA A 222 1.34 15.53 12.45
N ARG A 223 1.76 16.70 11.96
CA ARG A 223 1.11 17.44 10.88
C ARG A 223 2.12 17.75 9.79
N LEU A 224 1.78 17.36 8.56
CA LEU A 224 2.58 17.67 7.38
C LEU A 224 2.37 19.12 6.92
N ALA A 225 1.18 19.69 7.18
CA ALA A 225 0.80 21.02 6.77
C ALA A 225 1.78 22.08 7.31
N GLY A 226 2.16 23.01 6.43
CA GLY A 226 3.10 24.10 6.73
C GLY A 226 4.12 24.33 5.64
N ASP A 227 5.14 25.12 5.95
CA ASP A 227 6.17 25.50 5.00
C ASP A 227 7.27 24.44 4.91
N HIS A 228 7.59 24.08 3.67
CA HIS A 228 8.66 23.15 3.31
C HIS A 228 9.66 23.84 2.40
N ARG A 229 10.93 23.48 2.56
CA ARG A 229 12.01 23.97 1.68
C ARG A 229 12.99 22.83 1.40
N ILE A 230 13.15 22.49 0.14
CA ILE A 230 14.13 21.49 -0.28
C ILE A 230 15.45 22.18 -0.59
N THR A 231 16.52 21.65 -0.03
CA THR A 231 17.90 22.16 -0.20
C THR A 231 18.82 21.01 -0.59
N GLY A 232 19.86 21.33 -1.35
CA GLY A 232 20.85 20.36 -1.82
C GLY A 232 21.56 20.88 -3.06
N ASP A 233 22.64 20.21 -3.44
CA ASP A 233 23.36 20.58 -4.65
C ASP A 233 22.49 20.33 -5.90
N GLY A 234 22.37 21.36 -6.75
CA GLY A 234 21.51 21.31 -7.95
C GLY A 234 20.02 21.38 -7.67
N ILE A 235 19.58 21.61 -6.44
CA ILE A 235 18.18 21.92 -6.12
C ILE A 235 17.93 23.40 -6.36
N PRO A 236 16.86 23.79 -7.10
CA PRO A 236 16.53 25.20 -7.31
C PRO A 236 16.29 25.93 -5.99
N ALA A 237 16.85 27.13 -5.85
CA ALA A 237 16.65 27.97 -4.64
C ALA A 237 15.16 28.35 -4.45
N SER A 238 14.38 28.35 -5.54
CA SER A 238 12.94 28.57 -5.57
C SER A 238 12.12 27.41 -4.98
N MET A 239 12.74 26.23 -4.64
CA MET A 239 11.99 25.04 -4.18
C MET A 239 11.55 25.18 -2.73
N GLN A 240 10.58 26.07 -2.55
CA GLN A 240 9.87 26.35 -1.31
C GLN A 240 8.38 26.28 -1.60
N PHE A 241 7.61 25.57 -0.74
CA PHE A 241 6.19 25.40 -0.94
C PHE A 241 5.47 25.23 0.40
N GLN A 242 4.18 25.55 0.41
CA GLN A 242 3.31 25.35 1.55
C GLN A 242 2.42 24.14 1.32
N VAL A 243 2.45 23.18 2.23
CA VAL A 243 1.50 22.08 2.27
C VAL A 243 0.24 22.54 2.99
N GLN A 244 -0.89 22.47 2.30
CA GLN A 244 -2.20 22.85 2.85
C GLN A 244 -2.76 21.76 3.76
N GLU A 245 -3.64 22.14 4.71
CA GLU A 245 -4.36 21.22 5.59
C GLU A 245 -5.11 20.09 4.84
N THR A 246 -5.57 20.38 3.65
CA THR A 246 -6.26 19.42 2.79
C THR A 246 -5.37 18.29 2.30
N ALA A 247 -4.05 18.47 2.32
CA ALA A 247 -3.04 17.47 1.93
C ALA A 247 -2.32 16.82 3.13
N ASP A 248 -2.72 17.17 4.36
CA ASP A 248 -2.16 16.61 5.61
C ASP A 248 -2.61 15.16 5.85
N PHE A 249 -2.09 14.53 6.90
CA PHE A 249 -2.52 13.20 7.36
C PHE A 249 -4.04 13.15 7.49
N MET A 250 -4.65 12.08 6.98
CA MET A 250 -6.09 11.84 7.12
C MET A 250 -6.44 11.35 8.53
N PRO A 251 -7.69 11.54 8.99
CA PRO A 251 -8.17 10.92 10.23
C PRO A 251 -8.03 9.39 10.20
N LYS A 252 -7.96 8.77 11.37
CA LYS A 252 -7.93 7.31 11.53
C LYS A 252 -9.19 6.68 10.92
N LEU A 253 -9.01 5.60 10.17
CA LEU A 253 -10.10 4.76 9.67
C LEU A 253 -10.53 3.77 10.78
N ALA A 254 -11.66 4.02 11.41
CA ALA A 254 -12.16 3.22 12.52
C ALA A 254 -13.04 2.06 12.03
N LEU A 255 -12.41 1.04 11.44
CA LEU A 255 -13.09 -0.19 10.98
C LEU A 255 -13.55 -1.02 12.19
N ARG A 256 -14.80 -1.51 12.14
CA ARG A 256 -15.36 -2.47 13.10
C ARG A 256 -15.84 -3.69 12.35
N THR A 257 -15.57 -4.88 12.89
CA THR A 257 -16.02 -6.17 12.37
C THR A 257 -17.02 -6.79 13.32
N GLN A 258 -18.05 -7.47 12.80
CA GLN A 258 -19.06 -8.16 13.58
C GLN A 258 -19.48 -9.46 12.89
N GLY A 259 -19.51 -10.54 13.61
CA GLY A 259 -19.86 -11.88 13.13
C GLY A 259 -18.66 -12.82 13.11
N GLU A 260 -18.98 -14.12 13.08
CA GLU A 260 -17.99 -15.20 13.06
C GLU A 260 -17.57 -15.53 11.62
N MET A 261 -16.42 -16.18 11.47
CA MET A 261 -15.88 -16.57 10.14
C MET A 261 -16.78 -17.57 9.40
N THR A 262 -17.65 -18.29 10.10
CA THR A 262 -18.67 -19.20 9.57
C THR A 262 -19.92 -18.50 9.08
N ASP A 263 -20.11 -17.25 9.48
CA ASP A 263 -21.29 -16.45 9.16
C ASP A 263 -20.97 -15.34 8.13
N ALA A 264 -21.95 -14.50 7.89
CA ALA A 264 -21.74 -13.25 7.17
C ALA A 264 -21.08 -12.25 8.13
N ILE A 265 -19.97 -11.63 7.71
CA ILE A 265 -19.23 -10.70 8.56
C ILE A 265 -19.61 -9.27 8.19
N GLY A 266 -20.24 -8.56 9.13
CA GLY A 266 -20.55 -7.13 9.00
C GLY A 266 -19.30 -6.29 9.20
N LEU A 267 -19.06 -5.36 8.27
CA LEU A 267 -18.01 -4.37 8.33
C LEU A 267 -18.67 -2.99 8.43
N ASN A 268 -18.29 -2.20 9.42
CA ASN A 268 -18.86 -0.87 9.66
C ASN A 268 -17.74 0.13 9.98
N TRP A 269 -17.88 1.36 9.47
CA TRP A 269 -16.95 2.46 9.73
C TRP A 269 -17.65 3.80 9.59
N PRO A 270 -17.23 4.83 10.34
CA PRO A 270 -17.71 6.20 10.08
C PRO A 270 -17.06 6.73 8.80
N THR A 271 -17.70 7.71 8.16
CA THR A 271 -17.07 8.43 7.05
C THR A 271 -15.76 9.05 7.49
N VAL A 272 -14.72 8.93 6.68
CA VAL A 272 -13.42 9.54 6.92
C VAL A 272 -13.35 10.86 6.18
N GLU A 273 -13.08 11.95 6.90
CA GLU A 273 -12.93 13.27 6.29
C GLU A 273 -11.88 13.24 5.17
N ARG A 274 -12.19 13.87 4.05
CA ARG A 274 -11.39 13.91 2.81
C ARG A 274 -11.28 12.58 2.06
N ALA A 275 -11.93 11.50 2.52
CA ALA A 275 -11.97 10.26 1.75
C ALA A 275 -12.79 10.46 0.46
N ARG A 276 -12.25 10.00 -0.65
CA ARG A 276 -12.89 10.01 -1.97
C ARG A 276 -13.53 8.66 -2.31
N GLY A 277 -13.09 7.60 -1.67
CA GLY A 277 -13.61 6.24 -1.86
C GLY A 277 -12.88 5.24 -0.98
N TYR A 278 -13.41 4.02 -0.93
CA TYR A 278 -12.84 2.95 -0.11
C TYR A 278 -12.61 1.68 -0.91
N HIS A 279 -11.64 0.89 -0.48
CA HIS A 279 -11.41 -0.47 -0.94
C HIS A 279 -11.14 -1.37 0.25
N ILE A 280 -11.73 -2.57 0.26
CA ILE A 280 -11.52 -3.57 1.30
C ILE A 280 -11.13 -4.88 0.64
N THR A 281 -10.13 -5.56 1.19
CA THR A 281 -9.81 -6.94 0.84
C THR A 281 -9.77 -7.79 2.07
N GLY A 282 -10.11 -9.06 1.88
CA GLY A 282 -9.97 -10.10 2.90
C GLY A 282 -9.15 -11.26 2.35
N MET A 283 -8.38 -11.88 3.24
CA MET A 283 -7.61 -13.08 2.94
C MET A 283 -7.73 -14.06 4.10
N HIS A 284 -7.93 -15.32 3.78
CA HIS A 284 -7.89 -16.42 4.73
C HIS A 284 -7.05 -17.55 4.15
N MET A 285 -6.14 -18.09 4.93
CA MET A 285 -5.26 -19.18 4.54
C MET A 285 -5.56 -20.42 5.38
N GLN A 286 -5.51 -21.59 4.75
CA GLN A 286 -5.70 -22.89 5.38
C GLN A 286 -4.53 -23.79 5.02
N VAL A 287 -4.07 -24.57 5.98
CA VAL A 287 -3.14 -25.68 5.78
C VAL A 287 -3.97 -26.93 5.56
N LEU A 288 -3.91 -27.49 4.36
CA LEU A 288 -4.67 -28.71 3.99
C LEU A 288 -3.87 -29.99 4.26
N GLY A 289 -2.56 -29.88 4.33
CA GLY A 289 -1.61 -30.96 4.55
C GLY A 289 -0.18 -30.47 4.39
N GLU A 290 0.77 -31.40 4.44
CA GLU A 290 2.18 -31.07 4.20
C GLU A 290 2.32 -30.49 2.79
N ASN A 291 2.84 -29.25 2.70
CA ASN A 291 3.03 -28.49 1.44
C ASN A 291 1.74 -28.25 0.61
N SER A 292 0.57 -28.34 1.21
CA SER A 292 -0.71 -28.08 0.55
C SER A 292 -1.51 -27.02 1.29
N TYR A 293 -1.88 -25.96 0.59
CA TYR A 293 -2.51 -24.77 1.15
C TYR A 293 -3.76 -24.39 0.35
N ALA A 294 -4.75 -23.82 1.03
CA ALA A 294 -5.84 -23.11 0.38
C ALA A 294 -5.84 -21.67 0.82
N MET A 295 -6.06 -20.77 -0.13
CA MET A 295 -6.15 -19.34 0.09
C MET A 295 -7.48 -18.83 -0.44
N THR A 296 -8.28 -18.23 0.42
CA THR A 296 -9.52 -17.54 0.03
C THR A 296 -9.22 -16.05 -0.01
N LEU A 297 -9.49 -15.42 -1.15
CA LEU A 297 -9.38 -13.99 -1.38
C LEU A 297 -10.77 -13.40 -1.57
N TRP A 298 -11.01 -12.25 -1.00
CA TRP A 298 -12.24 -11.49 -1.19
C TRP A 298 -11.93 -9.99 -1.33
N SER A 299 -12.73 -9.28 -2.12
CA SER A 299 -12.67 -7.81 -2.21
C SER A 299 -14.06 -7.19 -2.18
N SER A 300 -14.15 -5.94 -1.72
CA SER A 300 -15.40 -5.17 -1.70
C SER A 300 -15.87 -4.69 -3.07
N ALA A 301 -15.06 -4.84 -4.12
CA ALA A 301 -15.39 -4.43 -5.47
C ALA A 301 -16.60 -5.16 -6.02
N GLU A 302 -17.44 -4.50 -6.81
CA GLU A 302 -18.57 -5.12 -7.52
C GLU A 302 -18.11 -5.97 -8.71
N VAL A 303 -16.84 -5.86 -9.09
CA VAL A 303 -16.21 -6.53 -10.23
C VAL A 303 -15.04 -7.39 -9.75
N PRO A 304 -14.74 -8.50 -10.44
CA PRO A 304 -13.61 -9.36 -10.09
C PRO A 304 -12.25 -8.73 -10.42
N GLY A 305 -11.18 -9.26 -9.82
CA GLY A 305 -9.79 -8.87 -10.09
C GLY A 305 -9.30 -7.63 -9.33
N ALA A 306 -10.09 -7.10 -8.39
CA ALA A 306 -9.72 -5.99 -7.52
C ALA A 306 -8.98 -6.53 -6.28
N GLY A 307 -7.69 -6.77 -6.40
CA GLY A 307 -6.86 -7.40 -5.36
C GLY A 307 -6.10 -6.41 -4.46
N GLN A 308 -5.07 -6.94 -3.84
CA GLN A 308 -4.22 -6.23 -2.87
C GLN A 308 -3.48 -5.03 -3.49
N ASP A 309 -3.21 -5.04 -4.80
CA ASP A 309 -2.54 -3.94 -5.49
C ASP A 309 -3.29 -2.60 -5.36
N LEU A 310 -4.60 -2.66 -5.08
CA LEU A 310 -5.41 -1.47 -4.86
C LEU A 310 -5.15 -0.80 -3.49
N HIS A 311 -4.41 -1.41 -2.58
CA HIS A 311 -4.04 -0.76 -1.30
C HIS A 311 -2.85 0.21 -1.42
N THR A 312 -2.36 0.46 -2.62
CA THR A 312 -1.39 1.53 -2.92
C THR A 312 -2.09 2.89 -3.04
N ASN A 313 -1.33 3.97 -3.21
CA ASN A 313 -1.89 5.26 -3.59
C ASN A 313 -2.42 5.24 -5.03
N LEU A 314 -3.52 5.93 -5.27
CA LEU A 314 -4.17 6.05 -6.57
C LEU A 314 -4.17 7.50 -7.02
N SER A 315 -3.96 7.73 -8.32
CA SER A 315 -4.13 9.05 -8.92
C SER A 315 -5.61 9.46 -8.92
N ALA A 316 -5.86 10.77 -8.93
CA ALA A 316 -7.22 11.31 -8.96
C ALA A 316 -8.05 10.74 -10.13
N GLY A 317 -7.45 10.61 -11.30
CA GLY A 317 -8.12 10.04 -12.47
C GLY A 317 -8.47 8.56 -12.33
N GLN A 318 -7.62 7.77 -11.67
CA GLN A 318 -7.92 6.36 -11.37
C GLN A 318 -9.05 6.24 -10.34
N LEU A 319 -9.06 7.07 -9.31
CA LEU A 319 -10.15 7.10 -8.31
C LEU A 319 -11.49 7.35 -8.99
N ASP A 320 -11.59 8.38 -9.84
CA ASP A 320 -12.83 8.72 -10.54
C ASP A 320 -13.28 7.60 -11.48
N LYS A 321 -12.35 7.00 -12.22
CA LYS A 321 -12.63 5.86 -13.08
C LYS A 321 -13.16 4.66 -12.30
N TRP A 322 -12.53 4.31 -11.20
CA TRP A 322 -12.87 3.09 -10.46
C TRP A 322 -14.08 3.23 -9.56
N LEU A 323 -14.40 4.45 -9.12
CA LEU A 323 -15.71 4.74 -8.52
C LEU A 323 -16.84 4.53 -9.53
N LYS A 324 -16.70 5.03 -10.76
CA LYS A 324 -17.67 4.82 -11.84
C LYS A 324 -17.80 3.35 -12.21
N GLN A 325 -16.70 2.59 -12.20
CA GLN A 325 -16.67 1.16 -12.52
C GLN A 325 -17.04 0.26 -11.32
N LYS A 326 -17.37 0.85 -10.16
CA LYS A 326 -17.69 0.11 -8.94
C LYS A 326 -16.56 -0.84 -8.46
N VAL A 327 -15.33 -0.52 -8.80
CA VAL A 327 -14.13 -1.16 -8.22
C VAL A 327 -13.93 -0.68 -6.79
N LEU A 328 -14.25 0.60 -6.54
CA LEU A 328 -14.19 1.22 -5.22
C LEU A 328 -15.59 1.49 -4.69
N LEU A 329 -15.73 1.44 -3.38
CA LEU A 329 -16.91 1.92 -2.65
C LEU A 329 -16.92 3.44 -2.63
N ALA A 330 -18.11 4.04 -2.66
CA ALA A 330 -18.28 5.50 -2.60
C ALA A 330 -17.76 6.09 -1.29
N SER A 331 -17.39 7.37 -1.30
CA SER A 331 -16.95 8.10 -0.09
C SER A 331 -18.01 8.18 1.01
N THR A 332 -19.27 8.00 0.66
CA THR A 332 -20.41 7.95 1.59
C THR A 332 -20.71 6.58 2.15
N ALA A 333 -20.00 5.53 1.68
CA ALA A 333 -20.19 4.18 2.20
C ALA A 333 -19.66 4.08 3.64
N THR A 334 -20.47 3.46 4.51
CA THR A 334 -20.16 3.26 5.94
C THR A 334 -20.29 1.81 6.36
N SER A 335 -20.65 0.93 5.43
CA SER A 335 -20.82 -0.50 5.70
C SER A 335 -20.55 -1.36 4.47
N CYS A 336 -20.20 -2.61 4.71
CA CYS A 336 -20.11 -3.69 3.73
C CYS A 336 -20.27 -5.01 4.48
N THR A 337 -20.77 -6.04 3.82
CA THR A 337 -20.88 -7.37 4.42
C THR A 337 -20.07 -8.35 3.59
N ILE A 338 -19.23 -9.13 4.24
CA ILE A 338 -18.53 -10.27 3.64
C ILE A 338 -19.52 -11.43 3.57
N PRO A 339 -19.66 -12.11 2.43
CA PRO A 339 -20.62 -13.21 2.28
C PRO A 339 -20.38 -14.34 3.28
N LYS A 340 -21.50 -14.96 3.71
CA LYS A 340 -21.49 -16.07 4.68
C LYS A 340 -20.57 -17.20 4.24
N GLY A 341 -19.72 -17.66 5.18
CA GLY A 341 -18.97 -18.89 5.09
C GLY A 341 -17.79 -18.91 4.12
N ILE A 342 -17.47 -17.78 3.46
CA ILE A 342 -16.32 -17.77 2.52
C ILE A 342 -14.97 -17.94 3.22
N PHE A 343 -14.92 -17.60 4.51
CA PHE A 343 -13.73 -17.76 5.37
C PHE A 343 -13.90 -18.91 6.37
N ALA A 344 -15.00 -19.67 6.29
CA ALA A 344 -15.23 -20.84 7.12
C ALA A 344 -14.39 -22.01 6.65
N GLY A 345 -13.26 -22.22 7.25
CA GLY A 345 -12.43 -23.37 6.93
C GLY A 345 -11.46 -23.68 8.05
N THR A 346 -11.17 -24.97 8.22
CA THR A 346 -10.21 -25.43 9.20
C THR A 346 -8.92 -25.87 8.54
N SER A 347 -7.83 -25.69 9.25
CA SER A 347 -6.49 -26.14 8.88
C SER A 347 -6.16 -27.40 9.64
N ASN A 348 -5.46 -28.32 9.00
CA ASN A 348 -4.84 -29.45 9.69
C ASN A 348 -3.41 -29.05 10.06
N VAL A 349 -3.19 -28.78 11.32
CA VAL A 349 -1.86 -28.44 11.87
C VAL A 349 -1.44 -29.55 12.81
N GLU A 350 -0.42 -30.32 12.43
CA GLU A 350 0.10 -31.45 13.22
C GLU A 350 -0.99 -32.48 13.61
N GLY A 351 -1.93 -32.72 12.70
CA GLY A 351 -3.06 -33.66 12.96
C GLY A 351 -4.23 -33.09 13.73
N GLN A 352 -4.15 -31.81 14.17
CA GLN A 352 -5.24 -31.12 14.84
C GLN A 352 -5.97 -30.17 13.92
N GLN A 353 -7.29 -30.14 14.00
CA GLN A 353 -8.12 -29.18 13.29
C GLN A 353 -8.10 -27.84 14.02
N ALA A 354 -7.66 -26.80 13.36
CA ALA A 354 -7.63 -25.44 13.89
C ALA A 354 -8.21 -24.44 12.89
N THR A 355 -8.95 -23.45 13.37
CA THR A 355 -9.37 -22.31 12.55
C THR A 355 -8.26 -21.28 12.52
N MET A 356 -7.70 -21.05 11.34
CA MET A 356 -6.70 -19.98 11.16
C MET A 356 -7.40 -18.62 11.09
N PRO A 357 -6.80 -17.56 11.62
CA PRO A 357 -7.40 -16.23 11.53
C PRO A 357 -7.41 -15.71 10.08
N GLY A 358 -8.47 -14.96 9.75
CA GLY A 358 -8.53 -14.20 8.51
C GLY A 358 -7.91 -12.81 8.68
N MET A 359 -7.45 -12.21 7.59
CA MET A 359 -6.90 -10.86 7.57
C MET A 359 -7.76 -9.96 6.69
N LEU A 360 -8.10 -8.78 7.18
CA LEU A 360 -8.74 -7.71 6.43
C LEU A 360 -7.80 -6.52 6.30
N SER A 361 -7.85 -5.89 5.14
CA SER A 361 -7.21 -4.60 4.88
C SER A 361 -8.23 -3.67 4.24
N MET A 362 -8.34 -2.45 4.76
CA MET A 362 -9.22 -1.42 4.22
C MET A 362 -8.41 -0.15 3.97
N THR A 363 -8.64 0.48 2.84
CA THR A 363 -8.04 1.77 2.47
C THR A 363 -9.12 2.80 2.17
N ALA A 364 -8.99 3.97 2.78
CA ALA A 364 -9.71 5.20 2.45
C ALA A 364 -8.75 6.08 1.63
N TYR A 365 -9.05 6.28 0.36
CA TYR A 365 -8.25 7.11 -0.53
C TYR A 365 -8.58 8.57 -0.33
N GLY A 366 -7.55 9.36 -0.07
CA GLY A 366 -7.66 10.80 0.11
C GLY A 366 -7.35 11.59 -1.17
N PRO A 367 -7.09 12.88 -1.01
CA PRO A 367 -6.76 13.76 -2.11
C PRO A 367 -5.35 13.48 -2.67
N GLU A 368 -5.20 13.78 -3.96
CA GLU A 368 -3.93 14.02 -4.62
C GLU A 368 -3.84 15.50 -4.95
N SER A 369 -2.71 16.13 -4.65
CA SER A 369 -2.46 17.54 -4.99
C SER A 369 -1.09 17.71 -5.61
N TRP A 370 -0.98 18.73 -6.47
CA TRP A 370 0.23 19.07 -7.18
C TRP A 370 0.58 20.54 -6.97
N ILE A 371 1.83 20.79 -6.66
CA ILE A 371 2.40 22.14 -6.59
C ILE A 371 3.51 22.21 -7.62
N THR A 372 3.55 23.26 -8.41
CA THR A 372 4.57 23.47 -9.45
C THR A 372 5.10 24.88 -9.42
N TYR A 373 6.35 25.07 -9.80
CA TYR A 373 6.94 26.39 -9.92
C TYR A 373 7.68 26.56 -11.26
N PRO A 374 7.43 27.63 -12.01
CA PRO A 374 6.33 28.55 -11.77
C PRO A 374 4.96 27.85 -11.86
N PRO A 375 3.90 28.43 -11.25
CA PRO A 375 2.56 27.87 -11.34
C PRO A 375 2.11 27.72 -12.79
N LYS A 376 1.28 26.69 -13.06
CA LYS A 376 0.72 26.51 -14.40
C LYS A 376 -0.14 27.70 -14.77
N PRO A 377 0.10 28.34 -15.94
CA PRO A 377 -0.75 29.43 -16.40
C PRO A 377 -2.21 29.02 -16.56
N ALA A 378 -3.13 29.94 -16.28
CA ALA A 378 -4.56 29.71 -16.52
C ALA A 378 -4.88 29.55 -18.01
N ASP A 379 -4.20 30.33 -18.88
CA ASP A 379 -4.29 30.17 -20.33
C ASP A 379 -3.37 29.03 -20.79
N PRO A 380 -3.94 27.93 -21.32
CA PRO A 380 -3.17 26.77 -21.77
C PRO A 380 -2.30 27.04 -23.01
N LYS A 381 -2.47 28.19 -23.67
CA LYS A 381 -1.67 28.62 -24.84
C LYS A 381 -0.33 29.25 -24.43
N LEU A 382 -0.20 29.68 -23.18
CA LEU A 382 1.05 30.26 -22.71
C LEU A 382 2.11 29.20 -22.49
N PRO A 383 3.38 29.45 -22.86
CA PRO A 383 4.47 28.53 -22.61
C PRO A 383 4.67 28.32 -21.11
N TRP A 384 4.80 27.04 -20.70
CA TRP A 384 5.01 26.67 -19.32
C TRP A 384 6.17 25.69 -19.19
N ASN A 385 7.21 26.13 -18.49
CA ASN A 385 8.43 25.37 -18.23
C ASN A 385 8.68 25.32 -16.73
N PRO A 386 8.09 24.36 -16.00
CA PRO A 386 8.27 24.25 -14.56
C PRO A 386 9.71 23.86 -14.20
N GLU A 387 10.29 24.49 -13.17
CA GLU A 387 11.59 24.14 -12.61
C GLU A 387 11.48 22.93 -11.70
N TRP A 388 10.36 22.84 -10.95
CA TRP A 388 10.09 21.72 -10.06
C TRP A 388 8.60 21.46 -9.91
N SER A 389 8.32 20.24 -9.43
CA SER A 389 6.96 19.82 -9.03
C SER A 389 6.99 19.06 -7.72
N VAL A 390 5.90 19.18 -6.96
CA VAL A 390 5.63 18.38 -5.75
C VAL A 390 4.28 17.70 -5.93
N ARG A 391 4.25 16.38 -5.78
CA ARG A 391 3.03 15.60 -5.67
C ARG A 391 2.82 15.19 -4.23
N LEU A 392 1.64 15.45 -3.69
CA LEU A 392 1.23 15.03 -2.36
C LEU A 392 0.03 14.09 -2.48
N ARG A 393 0.07 12.97 -1.77
CA ARG A 393 -1.05 12.03 -1.68
C ARG A 393 -1.25 11.61 -0.23
N ALA A 394 -2.52 11.55 0.19
CA ALA A 394 -2.89 11.13 1.52
C ALA A 394 -3.86 9.95 1.46
N ARG A 395 -3.72 9.02 2.38
CA ARG A 395 -4.68 7.94 2.59
C ARG A 395 -4.75 7.56 4.07
N SER A 396 -5.85 6.92 4.44
CA SER A 396 -5.99 6.26 5.72
C SER A 396 -6.28 4.78 5.50
N SER A 397 -5.74 3.92 6.33
CA SER A 397 -5.99 2.48 6.22
C SER A 397 -6.29 1.87 7.58
N ALA A 398 -6.97 0.72 7.54
CA ALA A 398 -7.17 -0.11 8.70
C ALA A 398 -6.92 -1.58 8.35
N SER A 399 -6.34 -2.32 9.29
CA SER A 399 -6.27 -3.79 9.24
C SER A 399 -7.06 -4.38 10.39
N ALA A 400 -7.68 -5.54 10.16
CA ALA A 400 -8.37 -6.32 11.18
C ALA A 400 -8.01 -7.79 11.06
N ILE A 401 -7.97 -8.47 12.20
CA ILE A 401 -7.79 -9.92 12.26
C ILE A 401 -9.15 -10.53 12.61
N LEU A 402 -9.65 -11.41 11.73
CA LEU A 402 -10.92 -12.12 11.93
C LEU A 402 -10.69 -13.42 12.69
N GLY A 403 -11.65 -13.81 13.51
CA GLY A 403 -11.59 -15.05 14.28
C GLY A 403 -10.74 -14.97 15.56
N LEU A 404 -10.25 -13.77 15.92
CA LEU A 404 -9.59 -13.51 17.22
C LEU A 404 -10.38 -12.44 17.98
N ASP A 405 -10.78 -12.77 19.19
CA ASP A 405 -11.40 -11.81 20.12
C ASP A 405 -10.33 -11.20 21.03
N PHE A 406 -9.86 -10.00 20.68
CA PHE A 406 -8.89 -9.26 21.49
C PHE A 406 -9.52 -8.66 22.76
N GLY A 407 -10.84 -8.48 22.81
CA GLY A 407 -11.55 -7.95 23.99
C GLY A 407 -11.58 -8.96 25.15
N GLY A 408 -11.75 -10.24 24.85
CA GLY A 408 -11.69 -11.31 25.85
C GLY A 408 -10.30 -11.56 26.43
N MET A 409 -9.23 -11.21 25.70
CA MET A 409 -7.85 -11.37 26.21
C MET A 409 -7.49 -10.36 27.32
N GLN A 410 -8.05 -9.16 27.30
CA GLN A 410 -7.80 -8.16 28.36
C GLN A 410 -8.45 -8.54 29.69
N GLN A 411 -9.56 -9.27 29.67
CA GLN A 411 -10.19 -9.75 30.92
C GLN A 411 -9.39 -10.88 31.56
N MET A 412 -8.70 -11.72 30.78
CA MET A 412 -7.86 -12.79 31.33
C MET A 412 -6.58 -12.30 32.03
N GLU A 413 -5.98 -11.19 31.55
CA GLU A 413 -4.79 -10.63 32.23
C GLU A 413 -5.12 -9.89 33.52
N SER A 414 -6.35 -9.39 33.70
CA SER A 414 -6.79 -8.74 34.92
C SER A 414 -7.22 -9.72 36.00
N GLU A 415 -7.54 -10.98 35.68
CA GLU A 415 -7.96 -12.01 36.63
C GLU A 415 -6.80 -12.90 37.14
N GLU A 416 -5.63 -12.92 36.48
CA GLU A 416 -4.44 -13.63 37.02
C GLU A 416 -3.73 -12.92 38.19
N GLY A 417 -4.23 -11.75 38.62
CA GLY A 417 -3.69 -10.97 39.76
C GLY A 417 -4.24 -11.36 41.13
N GLU A 418 -5.35 -12.10 41.27
CA GLU A 418 -5.89 -12.49 42.59
C GLU A 418 -6.30 -13.97 42.59
N GLY A 419 -5.61 -14.73 43.43
CA GLY A 419 -5.55 -16.17 43.55
C GLY A 419 -6.86 -16.93 43.65
N GLN A 420 -6.86 -18.12 43.14
CA GLN A 420 -7.14 -19.39 43.85
C GLN A 420 -7.15 -20.56 42.87
N GLN A 421 -6.52 -21.66 43.29
CA GLN A 421 -6.47 -22.96 42.60
C GLN A 421 -7.86 -23.58 42.48
N GLN A 422 -8.31 -23.81 41.24
CA GLN A 422 -9.23 -24.91 40.90
C GLN A 422 -8.94 -25.43 39.51
N GLN A 423 -8.80 -26.76 39.41
CA GLN A 423 -8.54 -27.53 38.21
C GLN A 423 -9.65 -27.30 37.15
N GLN A 424 -9.32 -26.70 36.06
CA GLN A 424 -10.12 -26.80 34.81
C GLN A 424 -9.22 -27.11 33.61
N GLN A 425 -9.74 -27.97 32.75
CA GLN A 425 -9.09 -28.49 31.54
C GLN A 425 -8.47 -27.36 30.71
N LYS A 426 -7.16 -27.43 30.52
CA LYS A 426 -6.37 -26.47 29.73
C LYS A 426 -6.82 -26.50 28.27
N LYS A 427 -7.51 -25.46 27.82
CA LYS A 427 -7.48 -25.06 26.41
C LYS A 427 -6.05 -24.60 26.07
N PRO A 428 -5.49 -24.94 24.91
CA PRO A 428 -4.13 -24.55 24.57
C PRO A 428 -4.00 -23.03 24.56
N GLY A 429 -3.16 -22.50 25.42
CA GLY A 429 -2.90 -21.06 25.52
C GLY A 429 -2.22 -20.52 24.27
N MET A 430 -2.34 -19.21 24.06
CA MET A 430 -1.83 -18.45 22.89
C MET A 430 -0.36 -18.75 22.54
N LYS A 431 0.49 -19.16 23.50
CA LYS A 431 1.87 -19.62 23.24
C LYS A 431 1.93 -20.88 22.37
N GLY A 432 0.95 -21.80 22.52
CA GLY A 432 0.84 -22.99 21.69
C GLY A 432 0.34 -22.65 20.25
N LEU A 433 -0.66 -21.76 20.16
CA LEU A 433 -1.21 -21.32 18.88
C LEU A 433 -0.17 -20.51 18.05
N LEU A 434 0.53 -19.59 18.71
CA LEU A 434 1.60 -18.81 18.08
C LEU A 434 2.81 -19.69 17.70
N LYS A 435 3.11 -20.74 18.46
CA LYS A 435 4.19 -21.66 18.11
C LYS A 435 3.85 -22.52 16.87
N GLY A 436 2.58 -22.87 16.69
CA GLY A 436 2.10 -23.59 15.48
C GLY A 436 2.01 -22.71 14.23
N ILE A 437 1.80 -21.39 14.40
CA ILE A 437 1.69 -20.43 13.27
C ILE A 437 3.07 -19.93 12.83
N LEU A 438 4.06 -19.88 13.72
CA LEU A 438 5.30 -19.13 13.52
C LEU A 438 6.58 -19.95 13.59
N GLY A 439 6.52 -21.26 13.70
CA GLY A 439 7.76 -21.96 13.88
C GLY A 439 7.73 -23.47 13.79
N GLY A 440 7.99 -23.97 12.62
CA GLY A 440 8.77 -25.15 12.43
C GLY A 440 10.16 -24.73 12.03
#